data_bdd6aeafd42f39d0e0af6b99ee8ae828
#
_entry.id   bdd6aeafd42f39d0e0af6b99ee8ae828
#
_cell.length_a   1.000
_cell.length_b   1.000
_cell.length_c   1.000
_cell.angle_alpha   90.00
_cell.angle_beta   90.00
_cell.angle_gamma   90.00
#
_symmetry.space_group_name_H-M   'P 1'
#
loop_
_entity.id
_entity.type
_entity.pdbx_description
1 polymer ?
#
loop_
_entity_poly.entity_id
_entity_poly.type
_entity_poly.pdbx_seq_one_letter_code
_entity_poly.pdbx_strand_id
1 'polypeptide(L)' 'MERSTRVSVFESDKSAEIQLIKSKLDDAQIKNSVENSYLTFTTTPTATSLKLMVKLEDEKKAFDVIDAYLQQNEN' A
#
# COMPACT_ATOMS: atom_id res chain seq x y z
N MET A 1 -25.12 -8.18 -2.93
CA MET A 1 -24.14 -7.23 -3.23
C MET A 1 -22.96 -7.30 -2.31
N GLU A 2 -21.80 -7.43 -2.89
CA GLU A 2 -20.71 -7.62 -2.08
C GLU A 2 -20.05 -6.38 -1.74
N ARG A 3 -19.69 -6.13 -0.53
CA ARG A 3 -18.99 -5.01 -0.12
C ARG A 3 -17.64 -5.44 0.24
N SER A 4 -16.65 -5.07 -0.51
CA SER A 4 -15.28 -5.40 -0.19
C SER A 4 -14.69 -4.28 0.61
N THR A 5 -14.25 -4.57 1.78
CA THR A 5 -13.57 -3.59 2.60
C THR A 5 -12.10 -3.60 2.22
N ARG A 6 -11.57 -2.45 1.97
CA ARG A 6 -10.16 -2.31 1.65
C ARG A 6 -9.43 -1.66 2.78
N VAL A 7 -8.22 -2.10 3.00
CA VAL A 7 -7.40 -1.59 4.08
C VAL A 7 -6.03 -1.21 3.53
N SER A 8 -5.42 -0.25 4.16
CA SER A 8 -4.09 0.19 3.76
C SER A 8 -3.07 -0.71 4.40
N VAL A 9 -2.13 -1.24 3.61
CA VAL A 9 -1.09 -2.09 4.14
C VAL A 9 0.28 -1.45 4.02
N PHE A 10 0.38 -0.37 3.29
CA PHE A 10 1.66 0.31 3.14
C PHE A 10 1.39 1.74 2.73
N GLU A 11 2.21 2.63 3.21
CA GLU A 11 2.02 4.03 2.92
C GLU A 11 3.39 4.68 2.76
N SER A 12 3.55 5.51 1.77
CA SER A 12 4.80 6.19 1.55
C SER A 12 4.57 7.42 0.70
N ASP A 13 5.44 8.39 0.83
CA ASP A 13 5.38 9.56 -0.02
C ASP A 13 6.27 9.36 -1.26
N LYS A 14 6.91 8.22 -1.37
CA LYS A 14 7.76 7.94 -2.51
C LYS A 14 7.11 6.95 -3.42
N SER A 15 6.83 7.38 -4.63
CA SER A 15 6.15 6.50 -5.57
C SER A 15 6.99 5.29 -5.94
N ALA A 16 8.31 5.42 -5.90
CA ALA A 16 9.18 4.29 -6.21
C ALA A 16 8.99 3.17 -5.21
N GLU A 17 8.84 3.50 -3.94
CA GLU A 17 8.61 2.50 -2.93
C GLU A 17 7.27 1.82 -3.11
N ILE A 18 6.27 2.61 -3.40
CA ILE A 18 4.92 2.07 -3.62
C ILE A 18 4.94 1.11 -4.80
N GLN A 19 5.63 1.47 -5.87
CA GLN A 19 5.69 0.61 -7.04
C GLN A 19 6.40 -0.70 -6.73
N LEU A 20 7.44 -0.65 -5.92
CA LEU A 20 8.14 -1.86 -5.55
C LEU A 20 7.26 -2.80 -4.74
N ILE A 21 6.58 -2.26 -3.74
CA ILE A 21 5.70 -3.08 -2.92
C ILE A 21 4.54 -3.61 -3.75
N LYS A 22 3.99 -2.75 -4.62
CA LYS A 22 2.91 -3.17 -5.49
C LYS A 22 3.35 -4.35 -6.35
N SER A 23 4.55 -4.29 -6.87
CA SER A 23 5.08 -5.36 -7.69
C SER A 23 5.17 -6.67 -6.89
N LYS A 24 5.59 -6.57 -5.64
CA LYS A 24 5.68 -7.76 -4.79
C LYS A 24 4.31 -8.35 -4.53
N LEU A 25 3.32 -7.51 -4.31
CA LEU A 25 1.97 -8.00 -4.09
C LEU A 25 1.40 -8.62 -5.35
N ASP A 26 1.67 -8.01 -6.49
CA ASP A 26 1.22 -8.57 -7.77
C ASP A 26 1.84 -9.95 -7.99
N ASP A 27 3.11 -10.09 -7.67
CA ASP A 27 3.78 -11.37 -7.81
C ASP A 27 3.16 -12.43 -6.92
N ALA A 28 2.67 -12.04 -5.78
CA ALA A 28 2.02 -12.97 -4.86
C ALA A 28 0.55 -13.16 -5.20
N GLN A 29 0.10 -12.54 -6.31
CA GLN A 29 -1.27 -12.65 -6.75
C GLN A 29 -2.26 -12.06 -5.76
N ILE A 30 -1.86 -10.99 -5.12
CA ILE A 30 -2.72 -10.26 -4.20
C ILE A 30 -3.18 -9.00 -4.91
N LYS A 31 -4.47 -8.86 -5.08
CA LYS A 31 -5.00 -7.68 -5.72
C LYS A 31 -4.78 -6.46 -4.85
N ASN A 32 -4.34 -5.39 -5.46
CA ASN A 32 -4.04 -4.18 -4.71
C ASN A 32 -4.34 -2.97 -5.55
N SER A 33 -4.40 -1.84 -4.92
CA SER A 33 -4.63 -0.58 -5.61
C SER A 33 -3.90 0.51 -4.85
N VAL A 34 -3.61 1.59 -5.55
CA VAL A 34 -2.89 2.70 -4.95
C VAL A 34 -3.85 3.87 -4.85
N GLU A 35 -3.90 4.49 -3.70
CA GLU A 35 -4.73 5.66 -3.49
C GLU A 35 -3.88 6.82 -3.06
N ASN A 36 -4.20 7.98 -3.57
CA ASN A 36 -3.53 9.20 -3.14
C ASN A 36 -4.34 9.82 -2.02
N SER A 37 -3.64 10.26 -1.03
CA SER A 37 -4.30 10.91 0.08
C SER A 37 -3.83 12.34 0.15
N TYR A 38 -4.76 13.25 0.16
CA TYR A 38 -4.43 14.65 0.25
C TYR A 38 -5.00 15.22 1.51
N LEU A 39 -4.25 16.06 2.17
CA LEU A 39 -4.79 16.81 3.27
C LEU A 39 -5.26 18.12 2.71
N THR A 40 -6.54 18.23 2.52
CA THR A 40 -7.07 19.39 1.83
C THR A 40 -7.58 20.47 2.73
N PHE A 41 -7.60 20.25 4.01
CA PHE A 41 -8.12 21.30 4.87
C PHE A 41 -7.05 22.31 5.24
N THR A 42 -5.85 22.17 4.76
CA THR A 42 -4.87 23.20 5.00
C THR A 42 -4.65 23.92 3.71
N THR A 43 -4.07 25.05 3.83
CA THR A 43 -3.90 25.89 2.68
C THR A 43 -2.82 25.39 1.76
N THR A 44 -1.88 24.61 2.25
CA THR A 44 -0.81 24.17 1.40
C THR A 44 -0.71 22.69 1.43
N PRO A 45 -1.05 22.01 0.39
CA PRO A 45 -0.93 20.57 0.36
C PRO A 45 0.53 20.22 0.19
N THR A 46 1.23 20.09 1.26
CA THR A 46 2.61 19.81 1.16
C THR A 46 2.94 18.36 1.15
N ALA A 47 2.01 17.52 1.51
CA ALA A 47 2.32 16.11 1.58
C ALA A 47 1.31 15.32 0.84
N THR A 48 1.76 14.57 -0.14
CA THR A 48 0.92 13.62 -0.81
C THR A 48 1.38 12.28 -0.34
N SER A 49 0.48 11.54 0.24
CA SER A 49 0.79 10.23 0.70
C SER A 49 0.15 9.22 -0.21
N LEU A 50 0.88 8.23 -0.62
CA LEU A 50 0.35 7.16 -1.43
C LEU A 50 0.09 5.97 -0.53
N LYS A 51 -1.10 5.42 -0.62
CA LYS A 51 -1.47 4.27 0.20
C LYS A 51 -1.70 3.08 -0.69
N LEU A 52 -1.16 1.96 -0.29
CA LEU A 52 -1.36 0.73 -1.02
C LEU A 52 -2.47 -0.03 -0.30
N MET A 53 -3.54 -0.30 -1.01
CA MET A 53 -4.73 -0.89 -0.43
C MET A 53 -4.94 -2.29 -0.95
N VAL A 54 -5.41 -3.16 -0.07
CA VAL A 54 -5.79 -4.52 -0.45
C VAL A 54 -7.13 -4.82 0.20
N LYS A 55 -7.75 -5.91 -0.20
CA LYS A 55 -8.96 -6.35 0.46
C LYS A 55 -8.64 -6.80 1.87
N LEU A 56 -9.59 -6.60 2.75
CA LEU A 56 -9.40 -6.98 4.14
C LEU A 56 -9.00 -8.44 4.27
N GLU A 57 -9.60 -9.30 3.47
CA GLU A 57 -9.32 -10.72 3.57
C GLU A 57 -7.88 -11.04 3.15
N ASP A 58 -7.24 -10.15 2.41
CA ASP A 58 -5.87 -10.37 1.97
C ASP A 58 -4.85 -9.62 2.83
N GLU A 59 -5.32 -8.96 3.85
CA GLU A 59 -4.46 -8.10 4.66
C GLU A 59 -3.28 -8.86 5.24
N LYS A 60 -3.54 -10.01 5.80
CA LYS A 60 -2.48 -10.77 6.43
C LYS A 60 -1.45 -11.23 5.42
N LYS A 61 -1.91 -11.71 4.27
CA LYS A 61 -1.00 -12.13 3.22
C LYS A 61 -0.15 -10.97 2.73
N ALA A 62 -0.78 -9.80 2.60
CA ALA A 62 -0.06 -8.63 2.14
C ALA A 62 1.02 -8.23 3.13
N PHE A 63 0.70 -8.25 4.41
CA PHE A 63 1.70 -7.93 5.42
C PHE A 63 2.85 -8.91 5.40
N ASP A 64 2.57 -10.19 5.18
CA ASP A 64 3.63 -11.17 5.10
C ASP A 64 4.58 -10.89 3.95
N VAL A 65 4.03 -10.50 2.82
CA VAL A 65 4.83 -10.17 1.64
C VAL A 65 5.68 -8.93 1.92
N ILE A 66 5.07 -7.93 2.52
CA ILE A 66 5.76 -6.67 2.79
C ILE A 66 6.86 -6.88 3.83
N ASP A 67 6.57 -7.65 4.85
CA ASP A 67 7.57 -7.95 5.85
C ASP A 67 8.77 -8.65 5.26
N ALA A 68 8.54 -9.61 4.41
CA ALA A 68 9.62 -10.33 3.77
C ALA A 68 10.49 -9.39 2.94
N TYR A 69 9.85 -8.45 2.26
CA TYR A 69 10.57 -7.49 1.46
C TYR A 69 11.41 -6.57 2.34
N LEU A 70 10.83 -6.09 3.42
CA LEU A 70 11.53 -5.18 4.31
C LEU A 70 12.69 -5.87 5.02
N GLN A 71 12.50 -7.12 5.36
CA GLN A 71 13.56 -7.85 5.99
C GLN A 71 14.72 -8.10 5.05
N GLN A 72 14.42 -8.36 3.80
CA GLN A 72 15.44 -8.53 2.83
C GLN A 72 16.28 -7.29 2.64
N ASN A 73 15.62 -6.15 2.71
CA ASN A 73 16.27 -4.90 2.51
C ASN A 73 17.07 -4.43 3.65
N GLU A 74 16.88 -5.00 4.79
CA GLU A 74 17.49 -4.59 5.91
C GLU A 74 18.75 -5.28 6.04
N ASN A 75 19.62 -5.33 5.78
CA ASN A 75 20.74 -6.08 5.84
C ASN A 75 21.73 -5.71 6.83
#